data_e6030e70f5055f003a67b0a1c9896581
#
_entry.id   e6030e70f5055f003a67b0a1c9896581
#
_cell.length_a   1.000
_cell.length_b   1.000
_cell.length_c   1.000
_cell.angle_alpha   90.00
_cell.angle_beta   90.00
_cell.angle_gamma   90.00
#
_symmetry.space_group_name_H-M   'P 1'
#
loop_
_entity.id
_entity.type
_entity.pdbx_description
1 polymer ?
#
loop_
_entity_poly.entity_id
_entity_poly.type
_entity_poly.pdbx_seq_one_letter_code
_entity_poly.pdbx_strand_id
1 'polypeptide(L)'
;VTARKGGFRTLDLAENSYDVIIATAVLHHLRDDADWENAFAKFFRLLKKGGSIWIFDLVHQHDPALQQYVYNDLYGAYLTALKDDGYRDHVFAYIEKEDSPRDLIYQLELLKQTGFRQVDILHKNLCFASFVGFK
;
A
#
# COMPACT_ATOMS: atom_id res chain seq x y z
N VAL A 1 22.32 9.10 6.53
CA VAL A 1 21.37 8.25 5.74
C VAL A 1 22.16 7.10 5.13
N THR A 2 21.69 5.87 5.34
CA THR A 2 22.29 4.67 4.72
C THR A 2 21.34 4.14 3.67
N ALA A 3 21.76 4.12 2.41
CA ALA A 3 20.99 3.54 1.31
C ALA A 3 21.36 2.05 1.14
N ARG A 4 20.35 1.20 0.97
CA ARG A 4 20.54 -0.23 0.65
C ARG A 4 19.75 -0.57 -0.60
N LYS A 5 20.40 -1.21 -1.57
CA LYS A 5 19.75 -1.70 -2.80
C LYS A 5 19.39 -3.17 -2.62
N GLY A 6 18.12 -3.52 -2.86
CA GLY A 6 17.65 -4.91 -2.77
C GLY A 6 16.13 -4.99 -2.74
N GLY A 7 15.58 -6.16 -2.99
CA GLY A 7 14.15 -6.41 -2.80
C GLY A 7 13.82 -6.49 -1.30
N PHE A 8 12.74 -5.84 -0.88
CA PHE A 8 12.33 -5.85 0.53
C PHE A 8 12.16 -7.27 1.09
N ARG A 9 11.69 -8.20 0.27
CA ARG A 9 11.49 -9.61 0.66
C ARG A 9 12.77 -10.27 1.17
N THR A 10 13.88 -10.02 0.48
CA THR A 10 15.17 -10.70 0.74
C THR A 10 16.19 -9.85 1.49
N LEU A 11 15.92 -8.55 1.64
CA LEU A 11 16.84 -7.64 2.31
C LEU A 11 16.96 -8.01 3.80
N ASP A 12 18.18 -8.29 4.24
CA ASP A 12 18.48 -8.55 5.66
C ASP A 12 18.51 -7.23 6.44
N LEU A 13 17.56 -7.07 7.34
CA LEU A 13 17.37 -5.89 8.19
C LEU A 13 17.24 -6.35 9.64
N ALA A 14 17.87 -5.60 10.54
CA ALA A 14 17.86 -5.93 11.96
C ALA A 14 16.44 -5.81 12.55
N GLU A 15 15.97 -6.88 13.20
CA GLU A 15 14.69 -6.89 13.91
C GLU A 15 14.71 -5.95 15.12
N ASN A 16 13.53 -5.46 15.52
CA ASN A 16 13.34 -4.55 16.67
C ASN A 16 14.30 -3.34 16.67
N SER A 17 14.58 -2.80 15.49
CA SER A 17 15.62 -1.76 15.31
C SER A 17 15.10 -0.43 14.80
N TYR A 18 13.85 -0.39 14.33
CA TYR A 18 13.27 0.79 13.70
C TYR A 18 12.16 1.38 14.58
N ASP A 19 12.18 2.69 14.74
CA ASP A 19 11.12 3.42 15.45
C ASP A 19 9.94 3.72 14.53
N VAL A 20 10.23 4.00 13.26
CA VAL A 20 9.24 4.31 12.22
C VAL A 20 9.61 3.62 10.93
N ILE A 21 8.62 3.03 10.27
CA ILE A 21 8.71 2.56 8.88
C ILE A 21 7.74 3.39 8.05
N ILE A 22 8.21 3.88 6.90
CA ILE A 22 7.38 4.58 5.91
C ILE A 22 7.39 3.76 4.63
N ALA A 23 6.21 3.37 4.15
CA ALA A 23 6.01 2.67 2.89
C ALA A 23 5.11 3.52 1.98
N THR A 24 5.71 4.13 0.97
CA THR A 24 5.02 5.06 0.07
C THR A 24 5.08 4.56 -1.36
N ALA A 25 3.92 4.29 -1.97
CA ALA A 25 3.77 3.84 -3.35
C ALA A 25 4.65 2.61 -3.68
N VAL A 26 4.61 1.58 -2.83
CA VAL A 26 5.44 0.37 -2.96
C VAL A 26 4.70 -0.93 -2.70
N LEU A 27 3.60 -0.92 -1.90
CA LEU A 27 2.93 -2.16 -1.49
C LEU A 27 2.08 -2.74 -2.62
N HIS A 28 1.56 -1.93 -3.53
CA HIS A 28 0.84 -2.39 -4.71
C HIS A 28 1.67 -3.32 -5.62
N HIS A 29 2.98 -3.37 -5.46
CA HIS A 29 3.85 -4.35 -6.15
C HIS A 29 3.93 -5.73 -5.47
N LEU A 30 3.33 -5.90 -4.30
CA LEU A 30 3.16 -7.23 -3.69
C LEU A 30 2.14 -8.04 -4.51
N ARG A 31 2.36 -9.35 -4.69
CA ARG A 31 1.62 -10.13 -5.68
C ARG A 31 0.46 -10.92 -5.09
N ASP A 32 0.73 -11.94 -4.30
CA ASP A 32 -0.25 -12.85 -3.73
C ASP A 32 -0.45 -12.63 -2.23
N ASP A 33 -1.35 -13.37 -1.63
CA ASP A 33 -1.67 -13.23 -0.20
C ASP A 33 -0.46 -13.51 0.66
N ALA A 34 0.34 -14.52 0.31
CA ALA A 34 1.55 -14.85 1.04
C ALA A 34 2.59 -13.71 0.99
N ASP A 35 2.70 -13.01 -0.13
CA ASP A 35 3.56 -11.83 -0.27
C ASP A 35 3.12 -10.70 0.67
N TRP A 36 1.82 -10.41 0.72
CA TRP A 36 1.25 -9.40 1.60
C TRP A 36 1.44 -9.77 3.08
N GLU A 37 1.11 -11.00 3.47
CA GLU A 37 1.27 -11.50 4.84
C GLU A 37 2.73 -11.45 5.29
N ASN A 38 3.65 -11.93 4.46
CA ASN A 38 5.09 -11.92 4.76
C ASN A 38 5.65 -10.51 4.88
N ALA A 39 5.23 -9.58 4.02
CA ALA A 39 5.67 -8.18 4.08
C ALA A 39 5.21 -7.51 5.38
N PHE A 40 3.94 -7.67 5.76
CA PHE A 40 3.39 -7.08 6.97
C PHE A 40 4.00 -7.71 8.24
N ALA A 41 4.17 -9.03 8.26
CA ALA A 41 4.90 -9.71 9.34
C ALA A 41 6.35 -9.22 9.46
N LYS A 42 7.01 -8.96 8.33
CA LYS A 42 8.37 -8.40 8.33
C LYS A 42 8.38 -6.98 8.88
N PHE A 43 7.47 -6.10 8.49
CA PHE A 43 7.36 -4.76 9.07
C PHE A 43 7.21 -4.82 10.59
N PHE A 44 6.34 -5.71 11.08
CA PHE A 44 6.12 -5.87 12.51
C PHE A 44 7.38 -6.32 13.24
N ARG A 45 8.13 -7.30 12.71
CA ARG A 45 9.39 -7.74 13.32
C ARG A 45 10.44 -6.66 13.36
N LEU A 46 10.55 -5.86 12.30
CA LEU A 46 11.56 -4.80 12.18
C LEU A 46 11.34 -3.66 13.19
N LEU A 47 10.10 -3.34 13.51
CA LEU A 47 9.76 -2.27 14.42
C LEU A 47 10.08 -2.62 15.87
N LYS A 48 10.59 -1.63 16.61
CA LYS A 48 10.67 -1.67 18.07
C LYS A 48 9.27 -1.69 18.69
N LYS A 49 9.17 -2.10 19.94
CA LYS A 49 7.94 -1.92 20.74
C LYS A 49 7.59 -0.43 20.80
N GLY A 50 6.34 -0.09 20.49
CA GLY A 50 5.88 1.29 20.37
C GLY A 50 6.26 1.99 19.07
N GLY A 51 6.95 1.31 18.15
CA GLY A 51 7.21 1.81 16.80
C GLY A 51 5.97 1.79 15.92
N SER A 52 6.04 2.45 14.78
CA SER A 52 4.88 2.62 13.89
C SER A 52 5.22 2.42 12.41
N ILE A 53 4.25 1.95 11.65
CA ILE A 53 4.28 1.93 10.19
C ILE A 53 3.30 2.95 9.63
N TRP A 54 3.76 3.72 8.65
CA TRP A 54 2.99 4.73 7.93
C TRP A 54 2.96 4.36 6.46
N ILE A 55 1.78 4.16 5.91
CA ILE A 55 1.58 3.69 4.55
C ILE A 55 0.83 4.77 3.76
N PHE A 56 1.28 5.02 2.53
CA PHE A 56 0.53 5.74 1.51
C PHE A 56 0.61 4.93 0.23
N ASP A 57 -0.52 4.45 -0.28
CA ASP A 57 -0.49 3.57 -1.45
C ASP A 57 -1.77 3.62 -2.29
N LEU A 58 -1.65 3.06 -3.50
CA LEU A 58 -2.78 2.74 -4.36
C LEU A 58 -3.59 1.61 -3.73
N VAL A 59 -4.90 1.79 -3.60
CA VAL A 59 -5.82 0.82 -3.01
C VAL A 59 -7.02 0.56 -3.91
N HIS A 60 -7.50 -0.67 -3.91
CA HIS A 60 -8.79 -1.00 -4.50
C HIS A 60 -9.95 -0.58 -3.58
N GLN A 61 -11.12 -0.41 -4.15
CA GLN A 61 -12.35 -0.36 -3.39
C GLN A 61 -12.81 -1.80 -3.12
N HIS A 62 -13.38 -2.04 -1.94
CA HIS A 62 -13.85 -3.38 -1.58
C HIS A 62 -15.04 -3.82 -2.44
N ASP A 63 -15.95 -2.92 -2.71
CA ASP A 63 -17.12 -3.16 -3.57
C ASP A 63 -16.79 -2.94 -5.06
N PRO A 64 -17.13 -3.89 -5.96
CA PRO A 64 -16.82 -3.78 -7.39
C PRO A 64 -17.47 -2.57 -8.09
N ALA A 65 -18.67 -2.17 -7.68
CA ALA A 65 -19.33 -1.00 -8.29
C ALA A 65 -18.63 0.30 -7.86
N LEU A 66 -18.18 0.36 -6.59
CA LEU A 66 -17.35 1.46 -6.13
C LEU A 66 -15.97 1.46 -6.78
N GLN A 67 -15.39 0.29 -7.05
CA GLN A 67 -14.13 0.19 -7.80
C GLN A 67 -14.29 0.77 -9.21
N GLN A 68 -15.37 0.39 -9.92
CA GLN A 68 -15.67 0.96 -11.23
C GLN A 68 -15.80 2.48 -11.16
N TYR A 69 -16.61 2.98 -10.24
CA TYR A 69 -16.87 4.42 -10.12
C TYR A 69 -15.63 5.21 -9.69
N VAL A 70 -14.95 4.79 -8.63
CA VAL A 70 -13.84 5.56 -8.05
C VAL A 70 -12.58 5.46 -8.91
N TYR A 71 -12.24 4.27 -9.40
CA TYR A 71 -11.01 4.05 -10.16
C TYR A 71 -11.19 4.36 -11.64
N ASN A 72 -12.14 3.72 -12.31
CA ASN A 72 -12.28 3.89 -13.75
C ASN A 72 -12.89 5.25 -14.11
N ASP A 73 -13.96 5.66 -13.43
CA ASP A 73 -14.65 6.89 -13.82
C ASP A 73 -13.97 8.14 -13.23
N LEU A 74 -13.82 8.24 -11.89
CA LEU A 74 -13.29 9.45 -11.27
C LEU A 74 -11.77 9.60 -11.45
N TYR A 75 -10.99 8.57 -11.17
CA TYR A 75 -9.54 8.63 -11.36
C TYR A 75 -9.19 8.65 -12.85
N GLY A 76 -9.94 7.93 -13.68
CA GLY A 76 -9.81 8.00 -15.13
C GLY A 76 -10.04 9.42 -15.67
N ALA A 77 -11.12 10.09 -15.22
CA ALA A 77 -11.38 11.48 -15.58
C ALA A 77 -10.27 12.44 -15.12
N TYR A 78 -9.73 12.22 -13.92
CA TYR A 78 -8.58 12.98 -13.43
C TYR A 78 -7.35 12.81 -14.34
N LEU A 79 -7.01 11.59 -14.74
CA LEU A 79 -5.88 11.31 -15.64
C LEU A 79 -6.06 11.94 -17.02
N THR A 80 -7.28 11.86 -17.58
CA THR A 80 -7.64 12.51 -18.84
C THR A 80 -7.49 14.03 -18.74
N ALA A 81 -7.97 14.62 -17.67
CA ALA A 81 -7.86 16.06 -17.41
C ALA A 81 -6.40 16.50 -17.18
N LEU A 82 -5.57 15.64 -16.62
CA LEU A 82 -4.15 15.92 -16.39
C LEU A 82 -3.37 16.03 -17.70
N LYS A 83 -3.73 15.21 -18.70
CA LYS A 83 -3.07 15.22 -20.00
C LYS A 83 -4.04 14.92 -21.15
N ASP A 84 -4.44 13.65 -21.34
CA ASP A 84 -5.32 13.17 -22.40
C ASP A 84 -5.80 11.73 -22.12
N ASP A 85 -6.68 11.21 -22.97
CA ASP A 85 -7.16 9.82 -22.88
C ASP A 85 -6.04 8.79 -23.08
N GLY A 86 -5.09 9.06 -23.96
CA GLY A 86 -3.96 8.16 -24.19
C GLY A 86 -3.07 8.00 -22.96
N TYR A 87 -2.90 9.06 -22.19
CA TYR A 87 -2.19 9.01 -20.92
C TYR A 87 -2.95 8.19 -19.87
N ARG A 88 -4.25 8.38 -19.76
CA ARG A 88 -5.12 7.56 -18.90
C ARG A 88 -4.98 6.08 -19.23
N ASP A 89 -5.11 5.73 -20.50
CA ASP A 89 -5.07 4.34 -20.97
C ASP A 89 -3.69 3.72 -20.72
N HIS A 90 -2.62 4.49 -20.91
CA HIS A 90 -1.26 4.05 -20.59
C HIS A 90 -1.08 3.77 -19.11
N VAL A 91 -1.56 4.66 -18.23
CA VAL A 91 -1.46 4.48 -16.75
C VAL A 91 -2.25 3.25 -16.31
N PHE A 92 -3.46 3.07 -16.81
CA PHE A 92 -4.27 1.91 -16.46
C PHE A 92 -3.64 0.60 -16.92
N ALA A 93 -3.14 0.55 -18.16
CA ALA A 93 -2.45 -0.64 -18.67
C ALA A 93 -1.18 -0.96 -17.88
N TYR A 94 -0.44 0.06 -17.43
CA TYR A 94 0.73 -0.13 -16.58
C TYR A 94 0.33 -0.73 -15.23
N ILE A 95 -0.67 -0.16 -14.56
CA ILE A 95 -1.16 -0.65 -13.24
C ILE A 95 -1.66 -2.09 -13.36
N GLU A 96 -2.45 -2.41 -14.39
CA GLU A 96 -2.97 -3.76 -14.61
C GLU A 96 -1.85 -4.79 -14.80
N LYS A 97 -0.80 -4.41 -15.50
CA LYS A 97 0.34 -5.31 -15.77
C LYS A 97 1.28 -5.48 -14.58
N GLU A 98 1.63 -4.38 -13.90
CA GLU A 98 2.74 -4.35 -12.95
C GLU A 98 2.29 -4.40 -11.48
N ASP A 99 1.05 -4.05 -11.19
CA ASP A 99 0.57 -3.83 -9.83
C ASP A 99 -0.52 -4.85 -9.43
N SER A 100 -0.64 -5.08 -8.14
CA SER A 100 -1.66 -5.94 -7.54
C SER A 100 -2.18 -5.31 -6.24
N PRO A 101 -2.72 -4.08 -6.31
CA PRO A 101 -3.19 -3.39 -5.11
C PRO A 101 -4.33 -4.18 -4.46
N ARG A 102 -4.33 -4.22 -3.14
CA ARG A 102 -5.42 -4.78 -2.34
C ARG A 102 -6.34 -3.68 -1.85
N ASP A 103 -7.57 -4.06 -1.52
CA ASP A 103 -8.49 -3.11 -0.93
C ASP A 103 -8.03 -2.63 0.45
N LEU A 104 -8.46 -1.42 0.83
CA LEU A 104 -8.04 -0.79 2.07
C LEU A 104 -8.50 -1.59 3.30
N ILE A 105 -9.69 -2.19 3.26
CA ILE A 105 -10.25 -2.98 4.37
C ILE A 105 -9.34 -4.18 4.64
N TYR A 106 -8.98 -4.92 3.58
CA TYR A 106 -8.03 -6.03 3.67
C TYR A 106 -6.71 -5.61 4.32
N GLN A 107 -6.14 -4.47 3.90
CA GLN A 107 -4.86 -4.01 4.42
C GLN A 107 -4.93 -3.60 5.90
N LEU A 108 -6.03 -2.95 6.33
CA LEU A 108 -6.25 -2.60 7.73
C LEU A 108 -6.45 -3.85 8.61
N GLU A 109 -7.18 -4.84 8.11
CA GLU A 109 -7.36 -6.12 8.79
C GLU A 109 -6.04 -6.88 8.89
N LEU A 110 -5.24 -6.91 7.84
CA LEU A 110 -3.93 -7.54 7.84
C LEU A 110 -2.97 -6.89 8.84
N LEU A 111 -2.99 -5.56 9.00
CA LEU A 111 -2.26 -4.88 10.07
C LEU A 111 -2.68 -5.41 11.44
N LYS A 112 -3.98 -5.47 11.71
CA LYS A 112 -4.51 -5.97 13.00
C LYS A 112 -4.16 -7.44 13.24
N GLN A 113 -4.33 -8.29 12.24
CA GLN A 113 -3.98 -9.72 12.31
C GLN A 113 -2.49 -9.95 12.56
N THR A 114 -1.64 -9.11 11.99
CA THR A 114 -0.19 -9.16 12.21
C THR A 114 0.21 -8.76 13.62
N GLY A 115 -0.66 -8.05 14.36
CA GLY A 115 -0.43 -7.63 15.74
C GLY A 115 -0.33 -6.13 15.96
N PHE A 116 -0.43 -5.32 14.89
CA PHE A 116 -0.49 -3.87 15.03
C PHE A 116 -1.75 -3.45 15.80
N ARG A 117 -1.57 -2.45 16.64
CA ARG A 117 -2.63 -1.79 17.40
C ARG A 117 -2.83 -0.38 16.89
N GLN A 118 -3.87 0.30 17.34
CA GLN A 118 -4.13 1.70 16.94
C GLN A 118 -4.03 1.88 15.42
N VAL A 119 -4.67 0.95 14.69
CA VAL A 119 -4.74 1.01 13.23
C VAL A 119 -5.83 2.00 12.83
N ASP A 120 -5.48 3.01 12.02
CA ASP A 120 -6.44 4.02 11.57
C ASP A 120 -6.11 4.55 10.17
N ILE A 121 -7.11 5.12 9.52
CA ILE A 121 -7.00 5.81 8.23
C ILE A 121 -6.67 7.27 8.50
N LEU A 122 -5.61 7.76 7.88
CA LEU A 122 -5.19 9.16 8.00
C LEU A 122 -5.79 10.02 6.88
N HIS A 123 -5.87 9.47 5.67
CA HIS A 123 -6.42 10.16 4.51
C HIS A 123 -6.82 9.16 3.44
N LYS A 124 -7.89 9.47 2.69
CA LYS A 124 -8.27 8.73 1.49
C LYS A 124 -8.75 9.71 0.43
N ASN A 125 -8.17 9.62 -0.76
CA ASN A 125 -8.61 10.36 -1.93
C ASN A 125 -8.64 9.44 -3.14
N LEU A 126 -9.82 9.24 -3.73
CA LEU A 126 -10.05 8.30 -4.83
C LEU A 126 -9.48 6.90 -4.50
N CYS A 127 -8.55 6.44 -5.32
CA CYS A 127 -7.86 5.15 -5.18
C CYS A 127 -6.54 5.22 -4.39
N PHE A 128 -6.26 6.32 -3.70
CA PHE A 128 -5.09 6.45 -2.84
C PHE A 128 -5.51 6.61 -1.38
N ALA A 129 -4.80 5.92 -0.50
CA ALA A 129 -5.05 6.01 0.93
C ALA A 129 -3.75 6.10 1.73
N SER A 130 -3.78 6.85 2.84
CA SER A 130 -2.76 6.78 3.87
C SER A 130 -3.37 6.26 5.17
N PHE A 131 -2.63 5.38 5.82
CA PHE A 131 -3.06 4.72 7.04
C PHE A 131 -1.85 4.32 7.89
N VAL A 132 -2.08 4.02 9.15
CA VAL A 132 -1.03 3.82 10.15
C VAL A 132 -1.35 2.63 11.05
N GLY A 133 -0.32 1.99 11.58
CA GLY A 133 -0.43 1.01 12.66
C GLY A 133 0.74 1.12 13.63
N PHE A 134 0.50 0.89 14.93
CA PHE A 134 1.50 0.92 15.97
C PHE A 134 1.75 -0.49 16.54
N LYS A 135 3.02 -0.82 16.79
CA LYS A 135 3.42 -2.10 17.40
C LYS A 135 3.35 -2.07 18.93
#